data_df7996a4bc04768254a9e6f5eb2c5cbe
#
_entry.id   df7996a4bc04768254a9e6f5eb2c5cbe
#
_cell.length_a   1.000
_cell.length_b   1.000
_cell.length_c   1.000
_cell.angle_alpha   90.00
_cell.angle_beta   90.00
_cell.angle_gamma   90.00
#
_symmetry.space_group_name_H-M   'P 1'
#
loop_
_entity.id
_entity.type
_entity.pdbx_description
1 polymer ?
#
loop_
_entity_poly.entity_id
_entity_poly.type
_entity_poly.pdbx_seq_one_letter_code
_entity_poly.pdbx_strand_id
1 'polypeptide(L)'
;MIAYLSGPIENALNDGADWRIEMTKWLKENLNHKVFDPVKETKSILKNTNKSSFRSMKLINPEDYRILMREIIELDLNAVINKSDYLIVNWNENVLMGGGTHGEVTIAYYFKKPVYVVNTIPINKMSSWIF
;
A
#
# COMPACT_ATOMS: atom_id res chain seq x y z
N MET A 1 7.23 3.01 -17.48
CA MET A 1 6.30 3.53 -16.46
C MET A 1 6.56 2.87 -15.11
N ILE A 2 6.13 3.51 -14.05
CA ILE A 2 6.28 3.01 -12.67
C ILE A 2 4.89 2.80 -12.07
N ALA A 3 4.58 1.57 -11.65
CA ALA A 3 3.35 1.22 -10.96
C ALA A 3 3.55 1.30 -9.44
N TYR A 4 2.61 1.90 -8.73
CA TYR A 4 2.51 1.77 -7.27
C TYR A 4 1.58 0.61 -6.93
N LEU A 5 2.01 -0.31 -6.07
CA LEU A 5 1.22 -1.47 -5.65
C LEU A 5 0.51 -1.20 -4.33
N SER A 6 -0.72 -0.72 -4.42
CA SER A 6 -1.58 -0.42 -3.27
C SER A 6 -2.38 -1.65 -2.83
N GLY A 7 -2.56 -1.82 -1.54
CA GLY A 7 -3.32 -2.95 -1.00
C GLY A 7 -3.06 -3.18 0.48
N PRO A 8 -3.76 -4.14 1.11
CA PRO A 8 -3.67 -4.36 2.54
C PRO A 8 -2.27 -4.81 2.95
N ILE A 9 -1.81 -4.31 4.09
CA ILE A 9 -0.52 -4.66 4.72
C ILE A 9 -0.78 -5.14 6.14
N GLU A 10 -1.27 -4.27 7.02
CA GLU A 10 -1.42 -4.54 8.45
C GLU A 10 -2.31 -5.75 8.76
N ASN A 11 -3.37 -5.94 8.00
CA ASN A 11 -4.36 -7.00 8.20
C ASN A 11 -4.24 -8.13 7.17
N ALA A 12 -3.15 -8.18 6.42
CA ALA A 12 -2.92 -9.18 5.40
C ALA A 12 -1.91 -10.23 5.82
N LEU A 13 -2.09 -11.46 5.33
CA LEU A 13 -1.11 -12.52 5.49
C LEU A 13 0.23 -12.08 4.87
N ASN A 14 1.33 -12.31 5.60
CA ASN A 14 2.68 -11.91 5.20
C ASN A 14 2.78 -10.42 4.75
N ASP A 15 2.06 -9.53 5.44
CA ASP A 15 1.97 -8.09 5.12
C ASP A 15 1.57 -7.82 3.65
N GLY A 16 0.88 -8.74 3.02
CA GLY A 16 0.49 -8.64 1.60
C GLY A 16 1.65 -8.67 0.62
N ALA A 17 2.77 -9.30 0.98
CA ALA A 17 3.96 -9.34 0.13
C ALA A 17 3.79 -10.22 -1.11
N ASP A 18 3.08 -11.35 -0.99
CA ASP A 18 3.05 -12.38 -2.03
C ASP A 18 2.47 -11.87 -3.35
N TRP A 19 1.30 -11.24 -3.33
CA TRP A 19 0.69 -10.70 -4.55
C TRP A 19 1.53 -9.57 -5.17
N ARG A 20 2.26 -8.80 -4.34
CA ARG A 20 3.15 -7.74 -4.83
C ARG A 20 4.35 -8.31 -5.57
N ILE A 21 4.89 -9.41 -5.11
CA ILE A 21 5.99 -10.14 -5.78
C ILE A 21 5.53 -10.64 -7.14
N GLU A 22 4.38 -11.30 -7.20
CA GLU A 22 3.80 -11.83 -8.46
C GLU A 22 3.48 -10.70 -9.45
N MET A 23 2.84 -9.63 -8.99
CA MET A 23 2.51 -8.50 -9.83
C MET A 23 3.76 -7.76 -10.35
N THR A 24 4.78 -7.62 -9.50
CA THR A 24 6.06 -7.03 -9.90
C THR A 24 6.71 -7.81 -11.03
N LYS A 25 6.73 -9.14 -10.91
CA LYS A 25 7.25 -10.04 -11.93
C LYS A 25 6.47 -9.90 -13.23
N TRP A 26 5.14 -9.97 -13.15
CA TRP A 26 4.26 -9.87 -14.31
C TRP A 26 4.43 -8.55 -15.07
N LEU A 27 4.46 -7.41 -14.36
CA LEU A 27 4.64 -6.09 -14.95
C LEU A 27 5.99 -5.93 -15.64
N LYS A 28 7.04 -6.48 -15.05
CA LYS A 28 8.37 -6.47 -15.64
C LYS A 28 8.44 -7.30 -16.91
N GLU A 29 7.90 -8.52 -16.87
CA GLU A 29 7.98 -9.48 -17.99
C GLU A 29 7.09 -9.09 -19.18
N ASN A 30 5.90 -8.54 -18.93
CA ASN A 30 4.91 -8.27 -19.97
C ASN A 30 4.91 -6.81 -20.47
N LEU A 31 5.23 -5.85 -19.60
CA LEU A 31 5.15 -4.42 -19.93
C LEU A 31 6.49 -3.68 -19.77
N ASN A 32 7.51 -4.35 -19.26
CA ASN A 32 8.78 -3.73 -18.88
C ASN A 32 8.62 -2.51 -17.97
N HIS A 33 7.61 -2.54 -17.09
CA HIS A 33 7.37 -1.50 -16.11
C HIS A 33 8.15 -1.75 -14.82
N LYS A 34 8.53 -0.67 -14.15
CA LYS A 34 9.08 -0.68 -12.80
C LYS A 34 7.94 -0.65 -11.77
N VAL A 35 8.25 -1.02 -10.54
CA VAL A 35 7.29 -1.07 -9.44
C VAL A 35 7.81 -0.32 -8.23
N PHE A 36 6.95 0.45 -7.59
CA PHE A 36 7.11 0.90 -6.21
C PHE A 36 6.27 -0.04 -5.32
N ASP A 37 6.95 -0.80 -4.47
CA ASP A 37 6.34 -1.72 -3.50
C ASP A 37 6.51 -1.14 -2.09
N PRO A 38 5.45 -0.60 -1.46
CA PRO A 38 5.55 0.04 -0.14
C PRO A 38 6.06 -0.91 0.95
N VAL A 39 5.80 -2.21 0.84
CA VAL A 39 6.31 -3.20 1.80
C VAL A 39 7.83 -3.32 1.75
N LYS A 40 8.42 -3.22 0.57
CA LYS A 40 9.87 -3.25 0.41
C LYS A 40 10.51 -1.93 0.85
N GLU A 41 9.94 -0.83 0.45
CA GLU A 41 10.50 0.50 0.70
C GLU A 41 10.47 0.88 2.19
N THR A 42 9.44 0.48 2.92
CA THR A 42 9.36 0.73 4.36
C THR A 42 10.32 -0.11 5.19
N LYS A 43 10.92 -1.16 4.63
CA LYS A 43 11.94 -1.96 5.33
C LYS A 43 13.13 -1.12 5.80
N SER A 44 13.50 -0.09 5.07
CA SER A 44 14.60 0.81 5.46
C SER A 44 14.26 1.64 6.70
N ILE A 45 13.01 2.08 6.82
CA ILE A 45 12.51 2.82 7.99
C ILE A 45 12.43 1.91 9.22
N LEU A 46 12.03 0.64 9.00
CA LEU A 46 11.86 -0.36 10.07
C LEU A 46 13.12 -1.19 10.33
N LYS A 47 14.27 -0.83 9.74
CA LYS A 47 15.52 -1.62 9.77
C LYS A 47 15.97 -2.01 11.18
N ASN A 48 15.78 -1.15 12.17
CA ASN A 48 16.17 -1.38 13.56
C ASN A 48 15.00 -1.82 14.44
N THR A 49 13.86 -2.13 13.85
CA THR A 49 12.63 -2.49 14.56
C THR A 49 12.21 -3.91 14.15
N ASN A 50 12.04 -4.81 15.13
CA ASN A 50 11.48 -6.13 14.87
C ASN A 50 10.01 -5.98 14.43
N LYS A 51 9.58 -6.68 13.37
CA LYS A 51 8.20 -6.63 12.85
C LYS A 51 7.13 -6.90 13.91
N SER A 52 7.36 -7.89 14.80
CA SER A 52 6.43 -8.19 15.89
C SER A 52 6.40 -7.08 16.94
N SER A 53 7.54 -6.44 17.22
CA SER A 53 7.62 -5.32 18.16
C SER A 53 7.09 -4.02 17.56
N PHE A 54 7.23 -3.79 16.25
CA PHE A 54 6.69 -2.61 15.58
C PHE A 54 5.19 -2.47 15.77
N ARG A 55 4.40 -3.52 15.52
CA ARG A 55 2.95 -3.47 15.71
C ARG A 55 2.54 -3.29 17.17
N SER A 56 3.27 -3.92 18.09
CA SER A 56 3.01 -3.78 19.54
C SER A 56 3.33 -2.39 20.08
N MET A 57 4.21 -1.63 19.43
CA MET A 57 4.51 -0.23 19.80
C MET A 57 3.26 0.65 19.83
N LYS A 58 2.24 0.34 19.03
CA LYS A 58 0.96 1.06 19.03
C LYS A 58 0.33 1.12 20.42
N LEU A 59 0.52 0.09 21.23
CA LEU A 59 0.01 0.01 22.61
C LEU A 59 1.06 0.40 23.65
N ILE A 60 2.31 0.04 23.43
CA ILE A 60 3.39 0.17 24.43
C ILE A 60 4.01 1.57 24.38
N ASN A 61 4.26 2.10 23.18
CA ASN A 61 4.84 3.41 22.96
C ASN A 61 4.16 4.11 21.79
N PRO A 62 2.93 4.61 21.97
CA PRO A 62 2.13 5.18 20.89
C PRO A 62 2.75 6.42 20.23
N GLU A 63 3.53 7.22 20.97
CA GLU A 63 4.15 8.42 20.40
C GLU A 63 5.23 8.06 19.37
N ASP A 64 6.14 7.17 19.72
CA ASP A 64 7.17 6.69 18.78
C ASP A 64 6.54 5.93 17.61
N TYR A 65 5.47 5.18 17.86
CA TYR A 65 4.71 4.53 16.80
C TYR A 65 4.12 5.53 15.80
N ARG A 66 3.54 6.63 16.28
CA ARG A 66 3.01 7.69 15.41
C ARG A 66 4.10 8.37 14.59
N ILE A 67 5.28 8.59 15.16
CA ILE A 67 6.41 9.20 14.44
C ILE A 67 6.80 8.29 13.27
N LEU A 68 7.03 6.99 13.52
CA LEU A 68 7.35 6.02 12.48
C LEU A 68 6.25 5.90 11.41
N MET A 69 4.99 5.87 11.82
CA MET A 69 3.87 5.81 10.89
C MET A 69 3.76 7.04 10.00
N ARG A 70 4.05 8.24 10.52
CA ARG A 70 4.08 9.46 9.70
C ARG A 70 5.17 9.40 8.63
N GLU A 71 6.35 8.92 8.97
CA GLU A 71 7.43 8.72 7.98
C GLU A 71 7.00 7.75 6.87
N ILE A 72 6.37 6.64 7.23
CA ILE A 72 5.84 5.65 6.27
C ILE A 72 4.76 6.29 5.38
N ILE A 73 3.79 6.99 5.98
CA ILE A 73 2.72 7.66 5.25
C ILE A 73 3.28 8.69 4.26
N GLU A 74 4.24 9.51 4.69
CA GLU A 74 4.87 10.50 3.82
C GLU A 74 5.63 9.85 2.66
N LEU A 75 6.36 8.75 2.93
CA LEU A 75 7.05 7.98 1.89
C LEU A 75 6.06 7.46 0.86
N ASP A 76 4.97 6.83 1.30
CA ASP A 76 3.98 6.20 0.44
C ASP A 76 3.20 7.23 -0.38
N LEU A 77 2.69 8.29 0.25
CA LEU A 77 1.96 9.35 -0.45
C LEU A 77 2.85 10.10 -1.44
N ASN A 78 4.10 10.39 -1.07
CA ASN A 78 5.05 10.99 -2.00
C ASN A 78 5.33 10.06 -3.21
N ALA A 79 5.39 8.76 -2.99
CA ALA A 79 5.57 7.81 -4.08
C ALA A 79 4.35 7.76 -5.01
N VAL A 80 3.14 7.78 -4.47
CA VAL A 80 1.91 7.88 -5.27
C VAL A 80 1.91 9.15 -6.12
N ILE A 81 2.21 10.30 -5.51
CA ILE A 81 2.11 11.61 -6.18
C ILE A 81 3.24 11.82 -7.20
N ASN A 82 4.49 11.60 -6.78
CA ASN A 82 5.66 12.10 -7.49
C ASN A 82 6.50 11.02 -8.19
N LYS A 83 6.39 9.75 -7.78
CA LYS A 83 7.25 8.68 -8.29
C LYS A 83 6.54 7.68 -9.20
N SER A 84 5.22 7.59 -9.11
CA SER A 84 4.43 6.59 -9.81
C SER A 84 3.62 7.21 -10.94
N ASP A 85 3.46 6.46 -12.03
CA ASP A 85 2.63 6.86 -13.16
C ASP A 85 1.18 6.42 -12.99
N TYR A 86 0.95 5.31 -12.29
CA TYR A 86 -0.37 4.74 -12.04
C TYR A 86 -0.35 3.81 -10.82
N LEU A 87 -1.54 3.47 -10.31
CA LEU A 87 -1.73 2.52 -9.22
C LEU A 87 -2.35 1.22 -9.73
N ILE A 88 -1.89 0.10 -9.15
CA ILE A 88 -2.62 -1.18 -9.15
C ILE A 88 -3.03 -1.46 -7.72
N VAL A 89 -4.32 -1.65 -7.51
CA VAL A 89 -4.91 -1.79 -6.18
C VAL A 89 -5.47 -3.20 -6.01
N ASN A 90 -4.94 -3.94 -5.04
CA ASN A 90 -5.53 -5.21 -4.63
C ASN A 90 -6.61 -4.95 -3.58
N TRP A 91 -7.88 -4.98 -4.02
CA TRP A 91 -9.04 -4.69 -3.18
C TRP A 91 -9.70 -5.98 -2.72
N ASN A 92 -9.48 -6.36 -1.47
CA ASN A 92 -10.04 -7.55 -0.84
C ASN A 92 -10.62 -7.23 0.55
N GLU A 93 -11.11 -8.21 1.27
CA GLU A 93 -11.72 -8.01 2.60
C GLU A 93 -10.78 -7.38 3.62
N ASN A 94 -9.47 -7.61 3.52
CA ASN A 94 -8.49 -7.05 4.46
C ASN A 94 -8.35 -5.53 4.33
N VAL A 95 -8.68 -4.95 3.17
CA VAL A 95 -8.68 -3.50 2.96
C VAL A 95 -9.71 -2.78 3.83
N LEU A 96 -10.84 -3.44 4.12
CA LEU A 96 -11.94 -2.83 4.87
C LEU A 96 -11.56 -2.44 6.30
N MET A 97 -10.54 -3.09 6.87
CA MET A 97 -10.05 -2.82 8.23
C MET A 97 -8.93 -1.78 8.29
N GLY A 98 -8.36 -1.40 7.16
CA GLY A 98 -7.23 -0.46 7.09
C GLY A 98 -7.60 0.85 6.39
N GLY A 99 -6.85 1.91 6.67
CA GLY A 99 -7.05 3.22 6.05
C GLY A 99 -6.08 3.55 4.91
N GLY A 100 -4.93 2.89 4.83
CA GLY A 100 -3.85 3.23 3.91
C GLY A 100 -4.26 3.16 2.45
N THR A 101 -4.81 2.02 2.01
CA THR A 101 -5.25 1.83 0.61
C THR A 101 -6.35 2.82 0.21
N HIS A 102 -7.29 3.14 1.11
CA HIS A 102 -8.30 4.17 0.86
C HIS A 102 -7.66 5.55 0.64
N GLY A 103 -6.71 5.91 1.48
CA GLY A 103 -5.96 7.17 1.37
C GLY A 103 -5.17 7.25 0.06
N GLU A 104 -4.46 6.20 -0.30
CA GLU A 104 -3.67 6.12 -1.54
C GLU A 104 -4.53 6.25 -2.79
N VAL A 105 -5.66 5.56 -2.85
CA VAL A 105 -6.62 5.66 -3.97
C VAL A 105 -7.20 7.07 -4.06
N THR A 106 -7.59 7.66 -2.93
CA THR A 106 -8.14 9.01 -2.87
C THR A 106 -7.14 10.05 -3.37
N ILE A 107 -5.89 9.98 -2.91
CA ILE A 107 -4.86 10.93 -3.33
C ILE A 107 -4.48 10.74 -4.81
N ALA A 108 -4.42 9.49 -5.28
CA ALA A 108 -4.17 9.19 -6.69
C ALA A 108 -5.25 9.80 -7.58
N TYR A 109 -6.52 9.66 -7.21
CA TYR A 109 -7.64 10.29 -7.91
C TYR A 109 -7.50 11.82 -7.95
N TYR A 110 -7.19 12.44 -6.81
CA TYR A 110 -7.02 13.90 -6.72
C TYR A 110 -5.90 14.39 -7.65
N PHE A 111 -4.79 13.67 -7.73
CA PHE A 111 -3.66 13.99 -8.61
C PHE A 111 -3.79 13.43 -10.04
N LYS A 112 -4.98 12.95 -10.41
CA LYS A 112 -5.28 12.45 -11.77
C LYS A 112 -4.41 11.27 -12.22
N LYS A 113 -3.95 10.47 -11.27
CA LYS A 113 -3.24 9.22 -11.57
C LYS A 113 -4.24 8.13 -11.96
N PRO A 114 -3.99 7.35 -13.03
CA PRO A 114 -4.80 6.18 -13.33
C PRO A 114 -4.78 5.17 -12.19
N VAL A 115 -5.93 4.62 -11.84
CA VAL A 115 -6.10 3.61 -10.78
C VAL A 115 -6.79 2.39 -11.35
N TYR A 116 -6.13 1.25 -11.27
CA TYR A 116 -6.64 -0.05 -11.70
C TYR A 116 -6.93 -0.91 -10.47
N VAL A 117 -8.20 -1.18 -10.21
CA VAL A 117 -8.64 -1.94 -9.04
C VAL A 117 -8.91 -3.38 -9.40
N VAL A 118 -8.16 -4.29 -8.80
CA VAL A 118 -8.43 -5.74 -8.83
C VAL A 118 -9.29 -6.07 -7.62
N ASN A 119 -10.59 -6.18 -7.84
CA ASN A 119 -11.58 -6.37 -6.79
C ASN A 119 -11.99 -7.83 -6.64
N THR A 120 -11.93 -8.35 -5.42
CA THR A 120 -12.34 -9.72 -5.08
C THR A 120 -13.51 -9.80 -4.12
N ILE A 121 -14.10 -8.66 -3.74
CA ILE A 121 -15.29 -8.62 -2.89
C ILE A 121 -16.55 -8.28 -3.68
N PRO A 122 -17.75 -8.64 -3.18
CA PRO A 122 -19.00 -8.21 -3.80
C PRO A 122 -19.12 -6.70 -3.93
N ILE A 123 -19.60 -6.21 -5.08
CA ILE A 123 -19.70 -4.78 -5.38
C ILE A 123 -20.52 -4.00 -4.33
N ASN A 124 -21.57 -4.61 -3.79
CA ASN A 124 -22.38 -4.00 -2.74
C ASN A 124 -21.66 -3.81 -1.40
N LYS A 125 -20.49 -4.44 -1.20
CA LYS A 125 -19.61 -4.24 -0.04
C LYS A 125 -18.51 -3.22 -0.32
N MET A 126 -18.31 -2.84 -1.57
CA MET A 126 -17.35 -1.81 -1.92
C MET A 126 -17.89 -0.43 -1.55
N SER A 127 -17.06 0.39 -0.92
CA SER A 127 -17.41 1.78 -0.63
C SER A 127 -17.73 2.56 -1.92
N SER A 128 -18.82 3.34 -1.90
CA SER A 128 -19.15 4.25 -3.02
C SER A 128 -18.05 5.28 -3.29
N TRP A 129 -17.24 5.59 -2.28
CA TRP A 129 -16.09 6.48 -2.43
C TRP A 129 -15.00 5.90 -3.34
N ILE A 130 -14.89 4.58 -3.37
CA ILE A 130 -13.88 3.85 -4.16
C ILE A 130 -14.43 3.41 -5.51
N PHE A 131 -15.70 3.01 -5.56
CA PHE A 131 -16.40 2.55 -6.77
C PHE A 131 -16.50 3.64 -7.85
#